data_b2bfab23bffbc2f6ae49e0bc54c0c7f2
#
_entry.id   b2bfab23bffbc2f6ae49e0bc54c0c7f2
#
_cell.length_a   1.000
_cell.length_b   1.000
_cell.length_c   1.000
_cell.angle_alpha   90.00
_cell.angle_beta   90.00
_cell.angle_gamma   90.00
#
_symmetry.space_group_name_H-M   'P 1'
#
loop_
_entity.id
_entity.type
_entity.pdbx_description
1 polymer ?
#
loop_
_entity_poly.entity_id
_entity_poly.type
_entity_poly.pdbx_seq_one_letter_code
_entity_poly.pdbx_strand_id
1 'polypeptide(L)'
;GLGKALAHLGQEIIIISPMYKGIYSPSFEHVATLPVTMSWRHRNADIYKTVYNGATYLFVSELYYFNRDTLYGYDDDLERFAFFQLAYIEIVRRLNMRADIVHVHDWESSMVPLLLKKNGFSCKTILTIHNPAFQGNSDPSSLLNYFNLDLSNYYDGTCRFHDYFSCLKTGIMTADKVTTVSSNHAKELLADLVSYNEIGYIINLRKDDFIGIVNGVDVD
;
A
#
# COMPACT_ATOMS: atom_id res chain seq x y z
N GLY A 1 -9.60 -2.10 15.01
CA GLY A 1 -9.39 -0.91 14.16
C GLY A 1 -10.33 -0.85 12.97
N LEU A 2 -9.92 -0.15 11.90
CA LEU A 2 -10.77 0.23 10.75
C LEU A 2 -11.57 -0.93 10.14
N GLY A 3 -10.91 -2.06 9.85
CA GLY A 3 -11.57 -3.21 9.22
C GLY A 3 -12.72 -3.78 10.06
N LYS A 4 -12.53 -3.91 11.38
CA LYS A 4 -13.57 -4.33 12.33
C LYS A 4 -14.75 -3.35 12.30
N ALA A 5 -14.47 -2.06 12.36
CA ALA A 5 -15.51 -1.02 12.35
C ALA A 5 -16.35 -1.02 11.07
N LEU A 6 -15.69 -1.13 9.91
CA LEU A 6 -16.37 -1.20 8.62
C LEU A 6 -17.20 -2.49 8.47
N ALA A 7 -16.70 -3.62 8.94
CA ALA A 7 -17.47 -4.87 8.97
C ALA A 7 -18.73 -4.77 9.83
N HIS A 8 -18.65 -4.11 10.98
CA HIS A 8 -19.82 -3.83 11.84
C HIS A 8 -20.86 -2.91 11.17
N LEU A 9 -20.41 -2.06 10.24
CA LEU A 9 -21.30 -1.22 9.40
C LEU A 9 -21.89 -1.99 8.20
N GLY A 10 -21.69 -3.29 8.14
CA GLY A 10 -22.26 -4.15 7.10
C GLY A 10 -21.48 -4.14 5.78
N GLN A 11 -20.26 -3.62 5.78
CA GLN A 11 -19.40 -3.67 4.59
C GLN A 11 -18.68 -5.03 4.49
N GLU A 12 -18.56 -5.56 3.28
CA GLU A 12 -17.68 -6.68 3.02
C GLU A 12 -16.23 -6.20 3.01
N ILE A 13 -15.45 -6.69 3.98
CA ILE A 13 -14.07 -6.24 4.18
C ILE A 13 -13.10 -7.38 3.95
N ILE A 14 -12.13 -7.14 3.09
CA ILE A 14 -10.98 -8.01 2.88
C ILE A 14 -9.72 -7.21 3.26
N ILE A 15 -8.99 -7.71 4.25
CA ILE A 15 -7.72 -7.14 4.71
C ILE A 15 -6.59 -7.96 4.11
N ILE A 16 -5.70 -7.31 3.39
CA ILE A 16 -4.54 -7.96 2.77
C ILE A 16 -3.28 -7.43 3.44
N SER A 17 -2.47 -8.35 3.94
CA SER A 17 -1.25 -8.03 4.71
C SER A 17 -0.14 -9.03 4.38
N PRO A 18 1.14 -8.63 4.49
CA PRO A 18 2.21 -9.61 4.53
C PRO A 18 2.02 -10.59 5.69
N MET A 19 2.43 -11.85 5.48
CA MET A 19 2.51 -12.85 6.54
C MET A 19 3.79 -12.64 7.35
N TYR A 20 3.76 -11.67 8.25
CA TYR A 20 4.90 -11.42 9.14
C TYR A 20 5.14 -12.58 10.09
N LYS A 21 6.37 -12.67 10.61
CA LYS A 21 6.77 -13.69 11.59
C LYS A 21 5.79 -13.75 12.76
N GLY A 22 5.32 -14.94 13.08
CA GLY A 22 4.41 -15.18 14.21
C GLY A 22 2.91 -15.03 13.88
N ILE A 23 2.53 -14.60 12.67
CA ILE A 23 1.11 -14.51 12.28
C ILE A 23 0.54 -15.86 11.89
N TYR A 24 1.34 -16.72 11.25
CA TYR A 24 0.87 -17.99 10.73
C TYR A 24 0.19 -18.87 11.78
N SER A 25 -0.93 -19.48 11.39
CA SER A 25 -1.61 -20.52 12.17
C SER A 25 -1.96 -21.70 11.26
N PRO A 26 -1.83 -22.96 11.75
CA PRO A 26 -2.26 -24.14 11.00
C PRO A 26 -3.75 -24.14 10.64
N SER A 27 -4.56 -23.31 11.30
CA SER A 27 -5.99 -23.13 11.01
C SER A 27 -6.26 -22.27 9.78
N PHE A 28 -5.25 -21.57 9.24
CA PHE A 28 -5.42 -20.76 8.05
C PHE A 28 -5.55 -21.64 6.82
N GLU A 29 -6.49 -21.28 5.94
CA GLU A 29 -6.69 -21.94 4.67
C GLU A 29 -5.63 -21.47 3.66
N HIS A 30 -4.87 -22.39 3.07
CA HIS A 30 -4.03 -22.08 1.91
C HIS A 30 -4.92 -21.97 0.67
N VAL A 31 -5.04 -20.77 0.11
CA VAL A 31 -5.97 -20.47 -0.98
C VAL A 31 -5.30 -20.65 -2.34
N ALA A 32 -4.06 -20.21 -2.47
CA ALA A 32 -3.34 -20.22 -3.73
C ALA A 32 -1.83 -20.05 -3.53
N THR A 33 -1.07 -20.49 -4.53
CA THR A 33 0.32 -20.11 -4.71
C THR A 33 0.42 -19.33 -6.01
N LEU A 34 0.79 -18.05 -5.93
CA LEU A 34 0.79 -17.12 -7.06
C LEU A 34 2.22 -16.78 -7.48
N PRO A 35 2.57 -16.93 -8.76
CA PRO A 35 3.87 -16.48 -9.25
C PRO A 35 3.90 -14.96 -9.29
N VAL A 36 4.96 -14.39 -8.73
CA VAL A 36 5.23 -12.94 -8.74
C VAL A 36 6.56 -12.70 -9.42
N THR A 37 6.51 -11.98 -10.54
CA THR A 37 7.70 -11.55 -11.26
C THR A 37 8.00 -10.10 -10.91
N MET A 38 9.23 -9.86 -10.44
CA MET A 38 9.73 -8.53 -10.10
C MET A 38 11.04 -8.33 -10.86
N SER A 39 10.95 -7.75 -12.06
CA SER A 39 12.04 -7.71 -13.03
C SER A 39 12.58 -9.12 -13.35
N TRP A 40 13.83 -9.40 -13.04
CA TRP A 40 14.47 -10.72 -13.22
C TRP A 40 14.19 -11.70 -12.09
N ARG A 41 13.56 -11.26 -10.99
CA ARG A 41 13.26 -12.10 -9.83
C ARG A 41 11.93 -12.81 -10.05
N HIS A 42 11.92 -14.12 -9.82
CA HIS A 42 10.73 -14.95 -9.88
C HIS A 42 10.55 -15.63 -8.53
N ARG A 43 9.47 -15.27 -7.83
CA ARG A 43 9.13 -15.83 -6.51
C ARG A 43 7.66 -16.21 -6.48
N ASN A 44 7.31 -17.10 -5.59
CA ASN A 44 5.92 -17.46 -5.33
C ASN A 44 5.43 -16.77 -4.06
N ALA A 45 4.21 -16.26 -4.12
CA ALA A 45 3.46 -15.80 -2.97
C ALA A 45 2.42 -16.86 -2.60
N ASP A 46 2.56 -17.45 -1.42
CA ASP A 46 1.51 -18.30 -0.85
C ASP A 46 0.45 -17.41 -0.17
N ILE A 47 -0.81 -17.62 -0.55
CA ILE A 47 -1.92 -16.85 -0.03
C ILE A 47 -2.68 -17.68 0.98
N TYR A 48 -2.77 -17.19 2.21
CA TYR A 48 -3.51 -17.80 3.30
C TYR A 48 -4.70 -16.94 3.69
N LYS A 49 -5.81 -17.60 4.03
CA LYS A 49 -7.08 -16.96 4.38
C LYS A 49 -7.52 -17.33 5.78
N THR A 50 -8.05 -16.36 6.49
CA THR A 50 -8.82 -16.57 7.71
C THR A 50 -9.93 -15.53 7.81
N VAL A 51 -10.90 -15.75 8.68
CA VAL A 51 -11.95 -14.78 9.01
C VAL A 51 -11.85 -14.45 10.48
N TYR A 52 -11.82 -13.17 10.80
CA TYR A 52 -11.76 -12.70 12.18
C TYR A 52 -12.53 -11.38 12.33
N ASN A 53 -13.34 -11.28 13.36
CA ASN A 53 -14.18 -10.10 13.65
C ASN A 53 -14.99 -9.58 12.42
N GLY A 54 -15.55 -10.50 11.63
CA GLY A 54 -16.39 -10.17 10.47
C GLY A 54 -15.62 -9.73 9.22
N ALA A 55 -14.30 -9.65 9.27
CA ALA A 55 -13.46 -9.36 8.11
C ALA A 55 -12.73 -10.61 7.62
N THR A 56 -12.56 -10.72 6.32
CA THR A 56 -11.68 -11.72 5.70
C THR A 56 -10.25 -11.20 5.67
N TYR A 57 -9.31 -12.02 6.09
CA TYR A 57 -7.87 -11.72 6.00
C TYR A 57 -7.24 -12.61 4.95
N LEU A 58 -6.49 -11.99 4.06
CA LEU A 58 -5.59 -12.65 3.13
C LEU A 58 -4.16 -12.27 3.47
N PHE A 59 -3.34 -13.26 3.80
CA PHE A 59 -1.94 -13.06 4.11
C PHE A 59 -1.07 -13.49 2.94
N VAL A 60 -0.16 -12.62 2.55
CA VAL A 60 0.85 -12.88 1.51
C VAL A 60 2.10 -13.43 2.19
N SER A 61 2.36 -14.71 2.00
CA SER A 61 3.52 -15.39 2.58
C SER A 61 4.64 -15.53 1.54
N GLU A 62 5.80 -15.02 1.87
CA GLU A 62 7.09 -15.26 1.26
C GLU A 62 8.13 -15.16 2.36
N LEU A 63 8.74 -16.28 2.71
CA LEU A 63 9.55 -16.39 3.94
C LEU A 63 10.80 -15.52 3.91
N TYR A 64 11.44 -15.37 2.75
CA TYR A 64 12.64 -14.53 2.61
C TYR A 64 12.32 -13.06 2.91
N TYR A 65 11.17 -12.56 2.46
CA TYR A 65 10.80 -11.17 2.66
C TYR A 65 10.12 -10.90 4.01
N PHE A 66 9.29 -11.81 4.51
CA PHE A 66 8.38 -11.47 5.62
C PHE A 66 8.59 -12.26 6.91
N ASN A 67 9.35 -13.37 6.89
CA ASN A 67 9.67 -14.10 8.12
C ASN A 67 10.89 -13.48 8.83
N ARG A 68 10.76 -12.23 9.26
CA ARG A 68 11.82 -11.45 9.87
C ARG A 68 11.43 -10.95 11.25
N ASP A 69 12.43 -10.56 12.06
CA ASP A 69 12.21 -10.19 13.47
C ASP A 69 11.49 -8.86 13.65
N THR A 70 11.65 -7.93 12.71
CA THR A 70 10.93 -6.65 12.70
C THR A 70 10.06 -6.52 11.45
N LEU A 71 9.04 -5.67 11.51
CA LEU A 71 8.13 -5.47 10.39
C LEU A 71 8.80 -4.71 9.24
N TYR A 72 9.68 -3.79 9.56
CA TYR A 72 10.41 -2.91 8.63
C TYR A 72 11.76 -2.50 9.25
N GLY A 73 12.55 -1.69 8.52
CA GLY A 73 13.85 -1.20 8.95
C GLY A 73 15.01 -2.00 8.36
N TYR A 74 14.78 -2.71 7.25
CA TYR A 74 15.80 -3.45 6.52
C TYR A 74 16.21 -2.68 5.25
N ASP A 75 17.45 -2.86 4.82
CA ASP A 75 17.98 -2.21 3.62
C ASP A 75 17.20 -2.60 2.35
N ASP A 76 16.56 -3.76 2.35
CA ASP A 76 15.74 -4.25 1.25
C ASP A 76 14.23 -4.00 1.41
N ASP A 77 13.82 -3.08 2.27
CA ASP A 77 12.40 -2.80 2.51
C ASP A 77 11.66 -2.41 1.22
N LEU A 78 12.28 -1.65 0.34
CA LEU A 78 11.64 -1.29 -0.94
C LEU A 78 11.35 -2.54 -1.79
N GLU A 79 12.29 -3.48 -1.88
CA GLU A 79 12.10 -4.75 -2.59
C GLU A 79 11.01 -5.60 -1.95
N ARG A 80 11.00 -5.70 -0.62
CA ARG A 80 10.00 -6.45 0.15
C ARG A 80 8.58 -5.94 -0.11
N PHE A 81 8.38 -4.64 0.00
CA PHE A 81 7.06 -4.05 -0.18
C PHE A 81 6.68 -3.87 -1.65
N ALA A 82 7.64 -3.79 -2.58
CA ALA A 82 7.36 -3.94 -3.99
C ALA A 82 6.81 -5.33 -4.30
N PHE A 83 7.44 -6.38 -3.77
CA PHE A 83 6.94 -7.75 -3.90
C PHE A 83 5.50 -7.87 -3.36
N PHE A 84 5.22 -7.33 -2.18
CA PHE A 84 3.89 -7.33 -1.58
C PHE A 84 2.84 -6.69 -2.49
N GLN A 85 3.14 -5.53 -3.04
CA GLN A 85 2.23 -4.78 -3.91
C GLN A 85 2.00 -5.50 -5.25
N LEU A 86 3.03 -6.10 -5.83
CA LEU A 86 2.90 -6.92 -7.03
C LEU A 86 2.12 -8.21 -6.75
N ALA A 87 2.32 -8.84 -5.59
CA ALA A 87 1.53 -9.99 -5.16
C ALA A 87 0.04 -9.63 -5.03
N TYR A 88 -0.28 -8.44 -4.53
CA TYR A 88 -1.64 -7.95 -4.50
C TYR A 88 -2.26 -7.86 -5.91
N ILE A 89 -1.53 -7.35 -6.88
CA ILE A 89 -2.01 -7.31 -8.27
C ILE A 89 -2.27 -8.72 -8.81
N GLU A 90 -1.44 -9.70 -8.48
CA GLU A 90 -1.67 -11.10 -8.85
C GLU A 90 -2.91 -11.70 -8.15
N ILE A 91 -3.16 -11.32 -6.90
CA ILE A 91 -4.39 -11.69 -6.19
C ILE A 91 -5.61 -11.18 -6.95
N VAL A 92 -5.64 -9.89 -7.31
CA VAL A 92 -6.74 -9.30 -8.08
C VAL A 92 -6.95 -10.02 -9.40
N ARG A 93 -5.87 -10.27 -10.12
CA ARG A 93 -5.90 -10.89 -11.45
C ARG A 93 -6.34 -12.35 -11.41
N ARG A 94 -5.73 -13.14 -10.52
CA ARG A 94 -5.84 -14.61 -10.55
C ARG A 94 -6.94 -15.17 -9.67
N LEU A 95 -7.29 -14.47 -8.58
CA LEU A 95 -8.39 -14.85 -7.71
C LEU A 95 -9.69 -14.11 -8.08
N ASN A 96 -9.68 -13.36 -9.18
CA ASN A 96 -10.83 -12.58 -9.67
C ASN A 96 -11.45 -11.70 -8.56
N MET A 97 -10.59 -11.12 -7.73
CA MET A 97 -11.03 -10.27 -6.64
C MET A 97 -11.46 -8.92 -7.19
N ARG A 98 -12.73 -8.56 -6.97
CA ARG A 98 -13.27 -7.25 -7.33
C ARG A 98 -13.62 -6.50 -6.08
N ALA A 99 -13.12 -5.27 -5.99
CA ALA A 99 -13.42 -4.35 -4.90
C ALA A 99 -14.00 -3.07 -5.46
N ASP A 100 -14.99 -2.50 -4.78
CA ASP A 100 -15.49 -1.15 -5.09
C ASP A 100 -14.45 -0.10 -4.72
N ILE A 101 -13.80 -0.30 -3.56
CA ILE A 101 -12.77 0.59 -3.03
C ILE A 101 -11.56 -0.24 -2.60
N VAL A 102 -10.38 0.20 -3.05
CA VAL A 102 -9.08 -0.30 -2.56
C VAL A 102 -8.47 0.77 -1.68
N HIS A 103 -8.29 0.46 -0.40
CA HIS A 103 -7.76 1.38 0.60
C HIS A 103 -6.34 0.96 0.96
N VAL A 104 -5.37 1.80 0.66
CA VAL A 104 -3.95 1.57 0.90
C VAL A 104 -3.42 2.48 2.00
N HIS A 105 -2.38 2.05 2.69
CA HIS A 105 -1.82 2.71 3.86
C HIS A 105 -0.32 2.91 3.72
N ASP A 106 0.14 4.14 3.90
CA ASP A 106 1.54 4.56 3.86
C ASP A 106 2.29 4.15 2.58
N TRP A 107 3.59 4.34 2.57
CA TRP A 107 4.41 4.11 1.38
C TRP A 107 4.48 2.64 0.96
N GLU A 108 4.33 1.72 1.90
CA GLU A 108 4.44 0.27 1.69
C GLU A 108 3.35 -0.28 0.76
N SER A 109 2.27 0.47 0.56
CA SER A 109 1.20 0.09 -0.36
C SER A 109 0.79 1.19 -1.35
N SER A 110 1.49 2.32 -1.34
CA SER A 110 1.11 3.51 -2.10
C SER A 110 1.31 3.42 -3.61
N MET A 111 2.04 2.42 -4.11
CA MET A 111 2.14 2.16 -5.55
C MET A 111 0.92 1.44 -6.13
N VAL A 112 0.09 0.81 -5.29
CA VAL A 112 -1.07 0.03 -5.72
C VAL A 112 -2.03 0.81 -6.61
N PRO A 113 -2.41 2.08 -6.33
CA PRO A 113 -3.29 2.83 -7.22
C PRO A 113 -2.76 2.94 -8.65
N LEU A 114 -1.46 3.23 -8.82
CA LEU A 114 -0.83 3.27 -10.13
C LEU A 114 -0.78 1.88 -10.78
N LEU A 115 -0.39 0.86 -10.02
CA LEU A 115 -0.29 -0.52 -10.50
C LEU A 115 -1.64 -1.06 -10.98
N LEU A 116 -2.73 -0.77 -10.28
CA LEU A 116 -4.07 -1.13 -10.71
C LEU A 116 -4.42 -0.50 -12.06
N LYS A 117 -4.18 0.80 -12.23
CA LYS A 117 -4.41 1.52 -13.49
C LYS A 117 -3.56 0.93 -14.64
N LYS A 118 -2.28 0.68 -14.40
CA LYS A 118 -1.35 0.13 -15.40
C LYS A 118 -1.72 -1.30 -15.82
N ASN A 119 -2.40 -2.06 -14.95
CA ASN A 119 -2.87 -3.40 -15.24
C ASN A 119 -4.34 -3.45 -15.72
N GLY A 120 -4.96 -2.30 -15.97
CA GLY A 120 -6.31 -2.21 -16.54
C GLY A 120 -7.43 -2.51 -15.53
N PHE A 121 -7.16 -2.48 -14.22
CA PHE A 121 -8.17 -2.65 -13.19
C PHE A 121 -8.84 -1.32 -12.86
N SER A 122 -10.17 -1.33 -12.79
CA SER A 122 -11.00 -0.16 -12.46
C SER A 122 -11.63 -0.35 -11.09
N CYS A 123 -11.25 0.49 -10.15
CA CYS A 123 -11.84 0.61 -8.82
C CYS A 123 -11.50 1.99 -8.26
N LYS A 124 -12.19 2.41 -7.20
CA LYS A 124 -11.82 3.63 -6.48
C LYS A 124 -10.72 3.33 -5.48
N THR A 125 -9.82 4.29 -5.29
CA THR A 125 -8.66 4.12 -4.44
C THR A 125 -8.58 5.21 -3.38
N ILE A 126 -8.20 4.82 -2.17
CA ILE A 126 -7.94 5.73 -1.04
C ILE A 126 -6.53 5.44 -0.52
N LEU A 127 -5.76 6.48 -0.27
CA LEU A 127 -4.49 6.40 0.45
C LEU A 127 -4.64 7.08 1.81
N THR A 128 -4.31 6.37 2.89
CA THR A 128 -4.14 6.99 4.22
C THR A 128 -2.67 7.12 4.56
N ILE A 129 -2.26 8.34 4.90
CA ILE A 129 -0.91 8.67 5.37
C ILE A 129 -0.94 8.69 6.90
N HIS A 130 -0.30 7.69 7.53
CA HIS A 130 -0.13 7.64 8.99
C HIS A 130 1.16 8.33 9.42
N ASN A 131 2.24 8.11 8.67
CA ASN A 131 3.54 8.72 8.95
C ASN A 131 4.19 9.28 7.68
N PRO A 132 4.11 10.59 7.44
CA PRO A 132 4.66 11.23 6.26
C PRO A 132 6.20 11.25 6.20
N ALA A 133 6.88 10.90 7.29
CA ALA A 133 8.34 10.84 7.33
C ALA A 133 8.90 9.68 6.48
N PHE A 134 8.12 8.61 6.30
CA PHE A 134 8.52 7.45 5.51
C PHE A 134 7.85 7.51 4.13
N GLN A 135 8.65 7.58 3.07
CA GLN A 135 8.18 7.91 1.74
C GLN A 135 8.51 6.86 0.67
N GLY A 136 9.37 5.88 1.02
CA GLY A 136 9.81 4.89 0.06
C GLY A 136 10.56 5.51 -1.12
N ASN A 137 11.50 6.40 -0.81
CA ASN A 137 12.29 7.12 -1.81
C ASN A 137 13.49 6.28 -2.26
N SER A 138 13.80 6.33 -3.54
CA SER A 138 14.92 5.58 -4.09
C SER A 138 15.33 6.10 -5.48
N ASP A 139 16.37 5.50 -6.05
CA ASP A 139 16.79 5.78 -7.41
C ASP A 139 15.66 5.48 -8.43
N PRO A 140 15.49 6.29 -9.49
CA PRO A 140 14.45 6.07 -10.49
C PRO A 140 14.47 4.69 -11.15
N SER A 141 15.63 4.03 -11.23
CA SER A 141 15.74 2.66 -11.76
C SER A 141 14.92 1.64 -10.98
N SER A 142 14.53 1.95 -9.76
CA SER A 142 13.65 1.10 -8.94
C SER A 142 12.28 0.86 -9.57
N LEU A 143 11.80 1.76 -10.42
CA LEU A 143 10.56 1.56 -11.18
C LEU A 143 10.65 0.32 -12.08
N LEU A 144 11.74 0.18 -12.82
CA LEU A 144 12.02 -1.01 -13.62
C LEU A 144 12.41 -2.21 -12.77
N ASN A 145 13.29 -2.00 -11.80
CA ASN A 145 13.92 -3.07 -11.04
C ASN A 145 12.96 -3.78 -10.08
N TYR A 146 11.99 -3.05 -9.51
CA TYR A 146 11.09 -3.58 -8.48
C TYR A 146 9.61 -3.58 -8.89
N PHE A 147 9.16 -2.65 -9.72
CA PHE A 147 7.73 -2.47 -10.02
C PHE A 147 7.33 -2.85 -11.45
N ASN A 148 8.27 -3.30 -12.28
CA ASN A 148 8.04 -3.62 -13.69
C ASN A 148 7.44 -2.43 -14.48
N LEU A 149 7.79 -1.21 -14.09
CA LEU A 149 7.34 0.02 -14.72
C LEU A 149 8.49 0.66 -15.48
N ASP A 150 8.19 1.22 -16.65
CA ASP A 150 9.13 2.09 -17.36
C ASP A 150 9.27 3.47 -16.68
N LEU A 151 10.11 4.32 -17.20
CA LEU A 151 10.38 5.63 -16.63
C LEU A 151 9.36 6.72 -17.06
N SER A 152 8.32 6.38 -17.79
CA SER A 152 7.34 7.37 -18.28
C SER A 152 6.72 8.18 -17.14
N ASN A 153 6.31 7.50 -16.04
CA ASN A 153 5.74 8.15 -14.88
C ASN A 153 6.77 8.87 -13.99
N TYR A 154 8.05 8.62 -14.17
CA TYR A 154 9.08 9.45 -13.59
C TYR A 154 9.22 10.77 -14.36
N TYR A 155 9.30 10.69 -15.69
CA TYR A 155 9.47 11.88 -16.54
C TYR A 155 8.24 12.79 -16.59
N ASP A 156 7.03 12.26 -16.47
CA ASP A 156 5.81 13.07 -16.38
C ASP A 156 5.60 13.70 -15.00
N GLY A 157 6.42 13.35 -14.02
CA GLY A 157 6.38 13.87 -12.66
C GLY A 157 5.50 13.11 -11.70
N THR A 158 4.74 12.09 -12.13
CA THR A 158 3.85 11.31 -11.24
C THR A 158 4.62 10.63 -10.11
N CYS A 159 5.73 9.97 -10.43
CA CYS A 159 6.55 9.23 -9.47
C CYS A 159 7.78 10.01 -8.98
N ARG A 160 8.14 11.11 -9.66
CA ARG A 160 9.33 11.89 -9.32
C ARG A 160 9.04 12.83 -8.16
N PHE A 161 9.90 12.78 -7.14
CA PHE A 161 9.92 13.74 -6.05
C PHE A 161 11.37 14.19 -5.83
N HIS A 162 11.64 15.49 -6.01
CA HIS A 162 12.98 15.99 -6.26
C HIS A 162 13.64 15.24 -7.44
N ASP A 163 14.82 14.67 -7.25
CA ASP A 163 15.53 13.92 -8.30
C ASP A 163 15.41 12.40 -8.16
N TYR A 164 14.53 11.91 -7.28
CA TYR A 164 14.36 10.50 -7.05
C TYR A 164 12.91 10.03 -7.27
N PHE A 165 12.72 8.73 -7.26
CA PHE A 165 11.43 8.06 -7.23
C PHE A 165 10.90 8.00 -5.81
N SER A 166 9.61 8.27 -5.60
CA SER A 166 8.94 8.19 -4.31
C SER A 166 7.66 7.39 -4.40
N CYS A 167 7.55 6.34 -3.58
CA CYS A 167 6.33 5.54 -3.47
C CYS A 167 5.18 6.40 -2.91
N LEU A 168 5.41 7.12 -1.82
CA LEU A 168 4.35 7.91 -1.18
C LEU A 168 3.83 9.01 -2.10
N LYS A 169 4.72 9.75 -2.77
CA LYS A 169 4.28 10.74 -3.76
C LYS A 169 3.43 10.12 -4.85
N THR A 170 3.83 8.97 -5.37
CA THR A 170 3.08 8.26 -6.41
C THR A 170 1.66 7.95 -5.93
N GLY A 171 1.50 7.46 -4.72
CA GLY A 171 0.19 7.20 -4.12
C GLY A 171 -0.65 8.48 -3.96
N ILE A 172 -0.04 9.57 -3.48
CA ILE A 172 -0.73 10.87 -3.36
C ILE A 172 -1.23 11.34 -4.73
N MET A 173 -0.43 11.20 -5.78
CA MET A 173 -0.80 11.67 -7.12
C MET A 173 -1.82 10.77 -7.83
N THR A 174 -1.90 9.50 -7.49
CA THR A 174 -2.67 8.50 -8.25
C THR A 174 -3.92 7.97 -7.54
N ALA A 175 -4.00 8.04 -6.22
CA ALA A 175 -5.21 7.68 -5.48
C ALA A 175 -6.35 8.67 -5.75
N ASP A 176 -7.61 8.19 -5.75
CA ASP A 176 -8.78 9.06 -5.92
C ASP A 176 -8.96 10.00 -4.73
N LYS A 177 -8.73 9.50 -3.52
CA LYS A 177 -8.75 10.30 -2.28
C LYS A 177 -7.52 10.01 -1.43
N VAL A 178 -7.08 11.03 -0.71
CA VAL A 178 -5.95 10.94 0.23
C VAL A 178 -6.45 11.37 1.61
N THR A 179 -6.09 10.61 2.63
CA THR A 179 -6.48 10.90 4.01
C THR A 179 -5.27 10.88 4.95
N THR A 180 -5.43 11.49 6.10
CA THR A 180 -4.52 11.34 7.24
C THR A 180 -5.31 11.14 8.54
N VAL A 181 -4.63 10.91 9.63
CA VAL A 181 -5.18 10.33 10.87
C VAL A 181 -5.87 11.33 11.80
N SER A 182 -5.91 12.62 11.48
CA SER A 182 -6.72 13.62 12.20
C SER A 182 -6.90 14.90 11.39
N SER A 183 -7.96 15.65 11.71
CA SER A 183 -8.21 16.96 11.08
C SER A 183 -7.09 17.97 11.39
N ASN A 184 -6.51 17.92 12.58
CA ASN A 184 -5.39 18.80 12.94
C ASN A 184 -4.14 18.43 12.16
N HIS A 185 -3.81 17.15 12.07
CA HIS A 185 -2.68 16.69 11.29
C HIS A 185 -2.82 17.03 9.79
N ALA A 186 -4.04 16.97 9.25
CA ALA A 186 -4.30 17.41 7.89
C ALA A 186 -3.98 18.90 7.68
N LYS A 187 -4.39 19.74 8.62
CA LYS A 187 -4.08 21.18 8.57
C LYS A 187 -2.58 21.45 8.70
N GLU A 188 -1.92 20.73 9.58
CA GLU A 188 -0.47 20.82 9.77
C GLU A 188 0.28 20.44 8.48
N LEU A 189 -0.07 19.32 7.86
CA LEU A 189 0.55 18.87 6.61
C LEU A 189 0.32 19.85 5.45
N LEU A 190 -0.84 20.50 5.38
CA LEU A 190 -1.12 21.51 4.36
C LEU A 190 -0.36 22.83 4.61
N ALA A 191 -0.12 23.18 5.87
CA ALA A 191 0.54 24.42 6.24
C ALA A 191 2.07 24.30 6.29
N ASP A 192 2.58 23.12 6.65
CA ASP A 192 4.02 22.87 6.76
C ASP A 192 4.58 22.42 5.41
N LEU A 193 5.19 23.36 4.71
CA LEU A 193 5.79 23.11 3.39
C LEU A 193 7.27 22.68 3.45
N VAL A 194 7.84 22.59 4.64
CA VAL A 194 9.28 22.34 4.82
C VAL A 194 9.57 20.95 5.37
N SER A 195 8.80 20.54 6.39
CA SER A 195 9.00 19.26 7.06
C SER A 195 8.70 18.07 6.13
N TYR A 196 9.15 16.89 6.55
CA TYR A 196 8.93 15.65 5.83
C TYR A 196 9.34 15.71 4.35
N ASN A 197 10.53 16.29 4.12
CA ASN A 197 11.09 16.40 2.78
C ASN A 197 10.14 17.16 1.82
N GLU A 198 9.47 18.18 2.33
CA GLU A 198 8.58 19.06 1.56
C GLU A 198 7.33 18.36 1.00
N ILE A 199 6.90 17.25 1.60
CA ILE A 199 5.71 16.51 1.14
C ILE A 199 4.44 17.36 1.16
N GLY A 200 4.40 18.40 1.96
CA GLY A 200 3.29 19.36 2.03
C GLY A 200 2.97 20.00 0.68
N TYR A 201 3.97 20.29 -0.15
CA TYR A 201 3.74 20.80 -1.51
C TYR A 201 2.96 19.79 -2.36
N ILE A 202 3.28 18.51 -2.24
CA ILE A 202 2.63 17.45 -3.01
C ILE A 202 1.18 17.26 -2.52
N ILE A 203 0.96 17.28 -1.20
CA ILE A 203 -0.38 17.19 -0.62
C ILE A 203 -1.24 18.37 -1.05
N ASN A 204 -0.68 19.59 -1.11
CA ASN A 204 -1.39 20.77 -1.57
C ASN A 204 -1.85 20.68 -3.03
N LEU A 205 -1.17 19.94 -3.90
CA LEU A 205 -1.64 19.66 -5.26
C LEU A 205 -2.96 18.86 -5.25
N ARG A 206 -3.26 18.17 -4.16
CA ARG A 206 -4.42 17.31 -3.98
C ARG A 206 -5.33 17.77 -2.83
N LYS A 207 -5.24 19.04 -2.42
CA LYS A 207 -5.96 19.58 -1.25
C LYS A 207 -7.49 19.36 -1.28
N ASP A 208 -8.09 19.38 -2.47
CA ASP A 208 -9.53 19.18 -2.65
C ASP A 208 -9.95 17.69 -2.50
N ASP A 209 -8.99 16.78 -2.59
CA ASP A 209 -9.16 15.35 -2.40
C ASP A 209 -8.52 14.85 -1.11
N PHE A 210 -8.05 15.76 -0.23
CA PHE A 210 -7.33 15.47 1.00
C PHE A 210 -8.14 15.83 2.23
N ILE A 211 -8.28 14.88 3.17
CA ILE A 211 -9.01 15.08 4.42
C ILE A 211 -8.38 14.34 5.58
N GLY A 212 -8.47 14.91 6.78
CA GLY A 212 -8.09 14.25 8.03
C GLY A 212 -9.29 13.52 8.66
N ILE A 213 -9.12 12.24 8.95
CA ILE A 213 -10.10 11.40 9.62
C ILE A 213 -9.49 10.87 10.91
N VAL A 214 -10.13 11.15 12.05
CA VAL A 214 -9.62 10.73 13.36
C VAL A 214 -9.67 9.21 13.48
N ASN A 215 -8.56 8.61 13.90
CA ASN A 215 -8.52 7.19 14.22
C ASN A 215 -9.48 6.86 15.36
N GLY A 216 -10.28 5.81 15.16
CA GLY A 216 -11.13 5.27 16.21
C GLY A 216 -10.31 4.57 17.29
N VAL A 217 -10.87 4.52 18.50
CA VAL A 217 -10.35 3.73 19.61
C VAL A 217 -11.24 2.52 19.78
N ASP A 218 -10.66 1.32 19.84
CA ASP A 218 -11.41 0.12 20.24
C ASP A 218 -11.76 0.25 21.74
N VAL A 219 -13.04 0.20 22.04
CA VAL A 219 -13.58 0.35 23.41
C VAL A 219 -14.06 -0.98 24.02
N ASP A 220 -13.66 -2.11 23.41
CA ASP A 220 -13.98 -3.47 23.87
C ASP A 220 -12.91 -4.02 24.81
#